data_6c0d84294f1530243f8959b30d74f5bd
#
_entry.id   6c0d84294f1530243f8959b30d74f5bd
#
_cell.length_a   1.000
_cell.length_b   1.000
_cell.length_c   1.000
_cell.angle_alpha   90.00
_cell.angle_beta   90.00
_cell.angle_gamma   90.00
#
_symmetry.space_group_name_H-M   'P 1'
#
loop_
_entity.id
_entity.type
_entity.pdbx_description
1 polymer ?
#
loop_
_entity_poly.entity_id
_entity_poly.type
_entity_poly.pdbx_seq_one_letter_code
_entity_poly.pdbx_strand_id
1 'polypeptide(L)'
;MENQSDRKIKVLRSDRGGEYDSKAFHEYCKQHGIRRQFTTRYTPQQNGVAERKNRTIMNMTRSMLKARHLSNEYWAEAVACAVYVINRSPTKSVMNRVPEEAWSGMSCSVSHFRVFGCVAYAHVPKKIRGKLDY
;
A
#
# COMPACT_ATOMS: atom_id res chain seq x y z
N MET A 1 5.43 6.90 7.78
CA MET A 1 6.63 7.39 7.07
C MET A 1 7.56 8.15 8.00
N GLU A 2 7.18 9.28 8.61
CA GLU A 2 8.09 10.02 9.49
C GLU A 2 8.65 9.17 10.63
N ASN A 3 7.79 8.39 11.31
CA ASN A 3 8.19 7.48 12.39
C ASN A 3 9.08 6.31 11.94
N GLN A 4 9.17 6.03 10.64
CA GLN A 4 9.99 4.94 10.10
C GLN A 4 11.34 5.42 9.57
N SER A 5 11.44 6.70 9.19
CA SER A 5 12.62 7.26 8.53
C SER A 5 13.38 8.26 9.40
N ASP A 6 12.80 8.61 10.55
CA ASP A 6 13.30 9.68 11.43
C ASP A 6 13.49 11.03 10.71
N ARG A 7 12.72 11.23 9.64
CA ARG A 7 12.77 12.43 8.79
C ARG A 7 11.39 13.02 8.63
N LYS A 8 11.28 14.35 8.72
CA LYS A 8 10.03 15.08 8.51
C LYS A 8 9.73 15.27 7.03
N ILE A 9 8.45 15.16 6.67
CA ILE A 9 7.96 15.50 5.33
C ILE A 9 8.09 16.99 5.12
N LYS A 10 8.85 17.41 4.12
CA LYS A 10 9.05 18.84 3.79
C LYS A 10 8.10 19.34 2.72
N VAL A 11 7.75 18.48 1.77
CA VAL A 11 6.92 18.83 0.63
C VAL A 11 5.96 17.71 0.32
N LEU A 12 4.68 18.03 0.18
CA LEU A 12 3.66 17.13 -0.33
C LEU A 12 3.21 17.60 -1.71
N ARG A 13 3.45 16.78 -2.73
CA ARG A 13 2.96 16.99 -4.08
C ARG A 13 1.67 16.23 -4.28
N SER A 14 0.61 16.93 -4.69
CA SER A 14 -0.70 16.33 -4.99
C SER A 14 -1.34 17.04 -6.18
N ASP A 15 -2.39 16.45 -6.72
CA ASP A 15 -3.32 17.17 -7.57
C ASP A 15 -4.24 18.08 -6.73
N ARG A 16 -5.26 18.63 -7.37
CA ARG A 16 -6.28 19.47 -6.71
C ARG A 16 -7.55 18.69 -6.40
N GLY A 17 -7.44 17.39 -6.14
CA GLY A 17 -8.56 16.60 -5.64
C GLY A 17 -9.13 17.21 -4.35
N GLY A 18 -10.44 17.14 -4.18
CA GLY A 18 -11.14 17.75 -3.04
C GLY A 18 -10.61 17.26 -1.68
N GLU A 19 -10.12 16.03 -1.63
CA GLU A 19 -9.49 15.42 -0.46
C GLU A 19 -8.23 16.15 -0.02
N TYR A 20 -7.49 16.74 -0.97
CA TYR A 20 -6.27 17.50 -0.70
C TYR A 20 -6.48 19.01 -0.63
N ASP A 21 -7.68 19.53 -0.95
CA ASP A 21 -7.96 20.97 -1.02
C ASP A 21 -8.88 21.46 0.11
N SER A 22 -9.03 20.67 1.18
CA SER A 22 -9.80 21.09 2.35
C SER A 22 -9.04 22.11 3.20
N LYS A 23 -9.77 23.04 3.84
CA LYS A 23 -9.20 24.01 4.78
C LYS A 23 -8.48 23.33 5.95
N ALA A 24 -9.09 22.26 6.50
CA ALA A 24 -8.51 21.49 7.59
C ALA A 24 -7.15 20.90 7.22
N PHE A 25 -7.05 20.32 6.03
CA PHE A 25 -5.79 19.75 5.55
C PHE A 25 -4.73 20.84 5.26
N HIS A 26 -5.15 22.00 4.76
CA HIS A 26 -4.24 23.13 4.58
C HIS A 26 -3.65 23.60 5.91
N GLU A 27 -4.50 23.78 6.93
CA GLU A 27 -4.07 24.18 8.26
C GLU A 27 -3.13 23.13 8.91
N TYR A 28 -3.46 21.85 8.79
CA TYR A 28 -2.59 20.77 9.23
C TYR A 28 -1.19 20.84 8.59
N CYS A 29 -1.12 20.99 7.27
CA CYS A 29 0.17 21.11 6.57
C CYS A 29 0.97 22.33 7.04
N LYS A 30 0.31 23.47 7.27
CA LYS A 30 0.92 24.70 7.75
C LYS A 30 1.49 24.53 9.16
N GLN A 31 0.73 23.94 10.08
CA GLN A 31 1.16 23.65 11.46
C GLN A 31 2.37 22.74 11.52
N HIS A 32 2.46 21.77 10.58
CA HIS A 32 3.55 20.79 10.54
C HIS A 32 4.71 21.20 9.62
N GLY A 33 4.69 22.41 9.07
CA GLY A 33 5.75 22.94 8.18
C GLY A 33 5.85 22.21 6.84
N ILE A 34 4.77 21.57 6.39
CA ILE A 34 4.71 20.82 5.14
C ILE A 34 4.31 21.77 4.00
N ARG A 35 5.23 22.00 3.07
CA ARG A 35 4.93 22.80 1.86
C ARG A 35 4.09 21.99 0.89
N ARG A 36 2.93 22.52 0.50
CA ARG A 36 2.07 21.93 -0.52
C ARG A 36 2.52 22.36 -1.91
N GLN A 37 2.68 21.40 -2.80
CA GLN A 37 3.00 21.63 -4.21
C GLN A 37 1.92 20.99 -5.07
N PHE A 38 1.07 21.83 -5.66
CA PHE A 38 0.05 21.33 -6.58
C PHE A 38 0.59 21.11 -7.98
N THR A 39 0.09 20.08 -8.66
CA THR A 39 0.31 19.89 -10.08
C THR A 39 -0.41 21.01 -10.87
N THR A 40 0.15 21.37 -12.02
CA THR A 40 -0.46 22.38 -12.89
C THR A 40 -1.80 21.85 -13.43
N ARG A 41 -2.79 22.73 -13.57
CA ARG A 41 -4.09 22.36 -14.16
C ARG A 41 -3.86 21.82 -15.57
N TYR A 42 -4.63 20.82 -15.96
CA TYR A 42 -4.59 20.18 -17.28
C TYR A 42 -3.23 19.55 -17.66
N THR A 43 -2.41 19.17 -16.69
CA THR A 43 -1.14 18.45 -16.92
C THR A 43 -1.14 17.07 -16.22
N PRO A 44 -1.91 16.09 -16.72
CA PRO A 44 -1.96 14.76 -16.12
C PRO A 44 -0.59 14.08 -16.09
N GLN A 45 0.33 14.47 -16.95
CA GLN A 45 1.71 13.93 -16.98
C GLN A 45 2.45 14.13 -15.65
N GLN A 46 2.14 15.20 -14.91
CA GLN A 46 2.76 15.46 -13.60
C GLN A 46 2.28 14.51 -12.51
N ASN A 47 1.12 13.87 -12.69
CA ASN A 47 0.58 12.87 -11.77
C ASN A 47 0.69 11.42 -12.30
N GLY A 48 1.21 11.24 -13.49
CA GLY A 48 1.24 9.96 -14.20
C GLY A 48 1.99 8.83 -13.47
N VAL A 49 2.88 9.13 -12.53
CA VAL A 49 3.55 8.10 -11.70
C VAL A 49 2.56 7.50 -10.70
N ALA A 50 1.84 8.36 -9.97
CA ALA A 50 0.82 7.93 -9.01
C ALA A 50 -0.33 7.19 -9.71
N GLU A 51 -0.82 7.71 -10.82
CA GLU A 51 -1.90 7.09 -11.62
C GLU A 51 -1.50 5.69 -12.11
N ARG A 52 -0.29 5.54 -12.68
CA ARG A 52 0.21 4.21 -13.11
C ARG A 52 0.34 3.25 -11.94
N LYS A 53 0.83 3.72 -10.79
CA LYS A 53 0.96 2.88 -9.60
C LYS A 53 -0.41 2.42 -9.08
N ASN A 54 -1.37 3.33 -9.00
CA ASN A 54 -2.74 3.02 -8.61
C ASN A 54 -3.38 2.02 -9.59
N ARG A 55 -3.21 2.21 -10.90
CA ARG A 55 -3.68 1.26 -11.91
C ARG A 55 -3.10 -0.13 -11.71
N THR A 56 -1.79 -0.23 -11.44
CA THR A 56 -1.12 -1.51 -11.18
C THR A 56 -1.70 -2.19 -9.95
N ILE A 57 -1.83 -1.47 -8.83
CA ILE A 57 -2.42 -2.00 -7.58
C ILE A 57 -3.84 -2.50 -7.82
N MET A 58 -4.69 -1.69 -8.47
CA MET A 58 -6.08 -2.07 -8.74
C MET A 58 -6.22 -3.26 -9.69
N ASN A 59 -5.33 -3.38 -10.68
CA ASN A 59 -5.31 -4.54 -11.56
C ASN A 59 -4.92 -5.82 -10.81
N MET A 60 -3.90 -5.76 -9.95
CA MET A 60 -3.51 -6.89 -9.09
C MET A 60 -4.66 -7.28 -8.13
N THR A 61 -5.29 -6.30 -7.49
CA THR A 61 -6.44 -6.51 -6.61
C THR A 61 -7.56 -7.26 -7.33
N ARG A 62 -7.97 -6.80 -8.51
CA ARG A 62 -9.01 -7.46 -9.31
C ARG A 62 -8.61 -8.88 -9.70
N SER A 63 -7.35 -9.08 -10.09
CA SER A 63 -6.83 -10.40 -10.45
C SER A 63 -6.84 -11.37 -9.27
N MET A 64 -6.45 -10.92 -8.07
CA MET A 64 -6.46 -11.71 -6.84
C MET A 64 -7.88 -12.15 -6.46
N LEU A 65 -8.84 -11.22 -6.46
CA LEU A 65 -10.25 -11.52 -6.16
C LEU A 65 -10.85 -12.50 -7.17
N LYS A 66 -10.66 -12.25 -8.47
CA LYS A 66 -11.20 -13.10 -9.53
C LYS A 66 -10.60 -14.50 -9.54
N ALA A 67 -9.29 -14.63 -9.34
CA ALA A 67 -8.59 -15.92 -9.36
C ALA A 67 -9.08 -16.90 -8.28
N ARG A 68 -9.68 -16.39 -7.22
CA ARG A 68 -10.19 -17.18 -6.09
C ARG A 68 -11.71 -17.10 -5.91
N HIS A 69 -12.41 -16.46 -6.85
CA HIS A 69 -13.86 -16.23 -6.79
C HIS A 69 -14.32 -15.58 -5.49
N LEU A 70 -13.50 -14.67 -4.95
CA LEU A 70 -13.80 -13.98 -3.70
C LEU A 70 -14.77 -12.82 -3.93
N SER A 71 -15.60 -12.54 -2.91
CA SER A 71 -16.47 -11.38 -2.89
C SER A 71 -15.68 -10.07 -2.97
N ASN A 72 -16.29 -9.05 -3.57
CA ASN A 72 -15.70 -7.70 -3.61
C ASN A 72 -15.52 -7.08 -2.21
N GLU A 73 -16.15 -7.60 -1.17
CA GLU A 73 -15.97 -7.16 0.21
C GLU A 73 -14.52 -7.28 0.68
N TYR A 74 -13.75 -8.23 0.12
CA TYR A 74 -12.33 -8.42 0.42
C TYR A 74 -11.39 -7.48 -0.36
N TRP A 75 -11.93 -6.40 -0.96
CA TRP A 75 -11.13 -5.50 -1.77
C TRP A 75 -9.99 -4.83 -1.00
N ALA A 76 -10.24 -4.45 0.25
CA ALA A 76 -9.25 -3.76 1.09
C ALA A 76 -8.06 -4.66 1.42
N GLU A 77 -8.33 -5.91 1.78
CA GLU A 77 -7.32 -6.94 2.04
C GLU A 77 -6.52 -7.27 0.77
N ALA A 78 -7.21 -7.35 -0.37
CA ALA A 78 -6.55 -7.58 -1.65
C ALA A 78 -5.66 -6.40 -2.06
N VAL A 79 -6.06 -5.15 -1.80
CA VAL A 79 -5.23 -3.96 -1.99
C VAL A 79 -4.00 -4.01 -1.07
N ALA A 80 -4.19 -4.29 0.21
CA ALA A 80 -3.09 -4.41 1.17
C ALA A 80 -2.09 -5.49 0.75
N CYS A 81 -2.58 -6.64 0.32
CA CYS A 81 -1.76 -7.73 -0.20
C CYS A 81 -1.01 -7.32 -1.49
N ALA A 82 -1.67 -6.67 -2.44
CA ALA A 82 -1.04 -6.19 -3.67
C ALA A 82 0.10 -5.21 -3.37
N VAL A 83 -0.11 -4.26 -2.47
CA VAL A 83 0.91 -3.30 -2.05
C VAL A 83 2.08 -4.02 -1.36
N TYR A 84 1.77 -4.99 -0.49
CA TYR A 84 2.78 -5.79 0.21
C TYR A 84 3.68 -6.55 -0.76
N VAL A 85 3.09 -7.21 -1.77
CA VAL A 85 3.82 -7.94 -2.82
C VAL A 85 4.65 -6.99 -3.68
N ILE A 86 4.08 -5.86 -4.12
CA ILE A 86 4.80 -4.88 -4.95
C ILE A 86 6.04 -4.34 -4.23
N ASN A 87 5.93 -4.07 -2.93
CA ASN A 87 7.06 -3.56 -2.15
C ASN A 87 8.17 -4.61 -1.93
N ARG A 88 7.86 -5.90 -2.11
CA ARG A 88 8.80 -7.03 -1.99
C ARG A 88 9.19 -7.64 -3.34
N SER A 89 8.82 -7.00 -4.43
CA SER A 89 9.20 -7.40 -5.79
C SER A 89 10.20 -6.42 -6.38
N PRO A 90 11.28 -6.88 -7.05
CA PRO A 90 12.25 -5.99 -7.67
C PRO A 90 11.59 -5.05 -8.69
N THR A 91 12.00 -3.78 -8.69
CA THR A 91 11.45 -2.79 -9.62
C THR A 91 12.54 -1.89 -10.23
N LYS A 92 12.35 -1.52 -11.51
CA LYS A 92 13.24 -0.60 -12.21
C LYS A 92 13.36 0.77 -11.53
N SER A 93 12.31 1.21 -10.84
CA SER A 93 12.29 2.51 -10.14
C SER A 93 13.36 2.64 -9.05
N VAL A 94 13.85 1.53 -8.51
CA VAL A 94 14.94 1.48 -7.54
C VAL A 94 16.09 0.58 -8.04
N MET A 95 16.44 0.71 -9.32
CA MET A 95 17.56 0.01 -9.97
C MET A 95 17.48 -1.52 -9.84
N ASN A 96 16.31 -2.09 -10.11
CA ASN A 96 16.00 -3.52 -9.99
C ASN A 96 16.18 -4.10 -8.57
N ARG A 97 16.21 -3.26 -7.54
CA ARG A 97 16.21 -3.69 -6.14
C ARG A 97 14.78 -3.87 -5.64
N VAL A 98 14.66 -4.57 -4.53
CA VAL A 98 13.40 -4.67 -3.77
C VAL A 98 13.13 -3.36 -3.05
N PRO A 99 11.98 -2.69 -3.22
CA PRO A 99 11.68 -1.41 -2.59
C PRO A 99 11.79 -1.43 -1.06
N GLU A 100 11.30 -2.49 -0.41
CA GLU A 100 11.39 -2.66 1.03
C GLU A 100 12.83 -2.70 1.53
N GLU A 101 13.72 -3.43 0.84
CA GLU A 101 15.14 -3.49 1.17
C GLU A 101 15.84 -2.16 0.91
N ALA A 102 15.49 -1.49 -0.19
CA ALA A 102 16.04 -0.18 -0.49
C ALA A 102 15.65 0.89 0.54
N TRP A 103 14.46 0.73 1.16
CA TRP A 103 13.95 1.64 2.17
C TRP A 103 14.49 1.35 3.57
N SER A 104 14.43 0.08 3.99
CA SER A 104 14.79 -0.35 5.35
C SER A 104 16.28 -0.62 5.54
N GLY A 105 17.01 -0.89 4.45
CA GLY A 105 18.39 -1.38 4.49
C GLY A 105 18.53 -2.85 4.90
N MET A 106 17.40 -3.54 5.18
CA MET A 106 17.40 -4.94 5.63
C MET A 106 16.88 -5.85 4.52
N SER A 107 17.46 -7.05 4.41
CA SER A 107 16.95 -8.08 3.49
C SER A 107 15.56 -8.55 3.90
N CYS A 108 14.68 -8.73 2.94
CA CYS A 108 13.32 -9.17 3.20
C CYS A 108 13.06 -10.59 2.66
N SER A 109 12.67 -11.51 3.53
CA SER A 109 12.25 -12.85 3.13
C SER A 109 10.84 -12.84 2.58
N VAL A 110 10.61 -13.63 1.52
CA VAL A 110 9.30 -13.90 0.92
C VAL A 110 8.85 -15.35 1.11
N SER A 111 9.56 -16.15 1.90
CA SER A 111 9.28 -17.57 2.14
C SER A 111 7.90 -17.83 2.76
N HIS A 112 7.34 -16.84 3.45
CA HIS A 112 6.01 -16.88 4.06
C HIS A 112 4.87 -16.59 3.07
N PHE A 113 5.17 -16.22 1.83
CA PHE A 113 4.13 -15.91 0.84
C PHE A 113 3.24 -17.12 0.59
N ARG A 114 1.94 -16.86 0.52
CA ARG A 114 0.91 -17.81 0.14
C ARG A 114 0.01 -17.16 -0.89
N VAL A 115 -0.72 -17.98 -1.62
CA VAL A 115 -1.69 -17.48 -2.60
C VAL A 115 -2.81 -16.74 -1.87
N PHE A 116 -3.11 -15.51 -2.28
CA PHE A 116 -4.21 -14.74 -1.68
C PHE A 116 -5.53 -15.51 -1.77
N GLY A 117 -6.27 -15.55 -0.67
CA GLY A 117 -7.52 -16.30 -0.58
C GLY A 117 -7.37 -17.81 -0.51
N CYS A 118 -6.19 -18.35 -0.23
CA CYS A 118 -6.05 -19.76 0.13
C CYS A 118 -6.71 -20.07 1.47
N VAL A 119 -7.15 -21.32 1.64
CA VAL A 119 -7.70 -21.78 2.92
C VAL A 119 -6.61 -21.70 3.98
N ALA A 120 -6.95 -21.12 5.12
CA ALA A 120 -6.08 -21.03 6.28
C ALA A 120 -6.76 -21.69 7.50
N TYR A 121 -5.97 -22.38 8.30
CA TYR A 121 -6.43 -23.00 9.53
C TYR A 121 -5.77 -22.33 10.73
N ALA A 122 -6.59 -21.87 11.67
CA ALA A 122 -6.10 -21.34 12.94
C ALA A 122 -5.97 -22.47 13.96
N HIS A 123 -4.80 -22.61 14.57
CA HIS A 123 -4.63 -23.58 15.66
C HIS A 123 -5.28 -23.04 16.93
N VAL A 124 -6.28 -23.76 17.43
CA VAL A 124 -6.92 -23.48 18.73
C VAL A 124 -6.17 -24.26 19.82
N PRO A 125 -5.60 -23.58 20.82
CA PRO A 125 -4.91 -24.25 21.92
C PRO A 125 -5.84 -25.23 22.70
N LYS A 126 -5.32 -26.38 23.12
CA LYS A 126 -6.11 -27.42 23.82
C LYS A 126 -6.91 -26.88 25.02
N LYS A 127 -6.39 -25.84 25.72
CA LYS A 127 -7.05 -25.23 26.88
C LYS A 127 -8.40 -24.57 26.59
N ILE A 128 -8.61 -24.13 25.37
CA ILE A 128 -9.82 -23.42 24.93
C ILE A 128 -10.61 -24.18 23.87
N ARG A 129 -10.16 -25.41 23.54
CA ARG A 129 -10.84 -26.32 22.60
C ARG A 129 -11.93 -27.09 23.33
N GLY A 130 -13.15 -27.02 22.81
CA GLY A 130 -14.26 -27.91 23.29
C GLY A 130 -14.04 -29.36 22.89
N LYS A 131 -14.77 -30.27 23.54
CA LYS A 131 -14.66 -31.73 23.26
C LYS A 131 -15.03 -32.10 21.81
N LEU A 132 -15.80 -31.29 21.13
CA LEU A 132 -16.29 -31.52 19.76
C LEU A 132 -15.61 -30.62 18.71
N ASP A 133 -14.63 -29.82 19.10
CA ASP A 133 -13.86 -28.97 18.15
C ASP A 133 -12.78 -29.85 17.50
N TYR A 134 -12.77 -29.87 16.17
CA TYR A 134 -11.78 -30.58 15.34
C TYR A 134 -10.54 -29.75 15.06
#